data_7d1f6d766154d79279d5d01659f2e889
#
_entry.id   7d1f6d766154d79279d5d01659f2e889
#
_cell.length_a   1.000
_cell.length_b   1.000
_cell.length_c   1.000
_cell.angle_alpha   90.00
_cell.angle_beta   90.00
_cell.angle_gamma   90.00
#
_symmetry.space_group_name_H-M   'P 1'
#
loop_
_entity.id
_entity.type
_entity.pdbx_description
1 polymer ?
#
loop_
_entity_poly.entity_id
_entity_poly.type
_entity_poly.pdbx_seq_one_letter_code
_entity_poly.pdbx_strand_id
1 'polypeptide(L)'
;ESGNSASATQTVTIVDTKKPGLSIPQDQTVEASSLEGTLVEIGQAEAHDITGISSIVHDAPDIFPLDSTLIAWTAIDNHGNITTAYQTVTVVDTTTPTIISPQDIVAEVIDSTMNYIGLGELSTSDNVGIESVTNDKPITFPFGSTTITWTVTDTSGNISQGTQVVTLV
;
A
#
# COMPACT_ATOMS: atom_id res chain seq x y z
N GLU A 1 -26.72 -39.45 75.93
CA GLU A 1 -26.75 -39.35 74.48
C GLU A 1 -25.33 -38.91 74.03
N SER A 2 -24.59 -39.78 73.38
CA SER A 2 -23.30 -39.48 72.77
C SER A 2 -23.55 -38.90 71.41
N GLY A 3 -23.43 -37.56 71.28
CA GLY A 3 -23.58 -36.82 70.01
C GLY A 3 -22.36 -36.98 69.11
N ASN A 4 -22.25 -38.14 68.49
CA ASN A 4 -21.19 -38.35 67.49
C ASN A 4 -21.60 -37.69 66.18
N SER A 5 -20.75 -36.85 65.65
CA SER A 5 -20.90 -36.21 64.31
C SER A 5 -19.75 -36.58 63.40
N ALA A 6 -20.04 -36.76 62.11
CA ALA A 6 -19.06 -36.92 61.07
C ALA A 6 -19.30 -35.83 59.99
N SER A 7 -18.25 -35.23 59.50
CA SER A 7 -18.33 -34.27 58.42
C SER A 7 -17.43 -34.70 57.25
N ALA A 8 -17.86 -34.42 56.00
CA ALA A 8 -17.09 -34.62 54.83
C ALA A 8 -17.10 -33.29 54.02
N THR A 9 -15.98 -32.96 53.41
CA THR A 9 -15.84 -31.78 52.51
C THR A 9 -15.78 -32.23 51.07
N GLN A 10 -16.53 -31.53 50.22
CA GLN A 10 -16.44 -31.65 48.76
C GLN A 10 -15.91 -30.33 48.19
N THR A 11 -14.93 -30.42 47.34
CA THR A 11 -14.46 -29.27 46.59
C THR A 11 -15.12 -29.26 45.20
N VAL A 12 -15.78 -28.18 44.85
CA VAL A 12 -16.32 -27.93 43.52
C VAL A 12 -15.46 -26.84 42.87
N THR A 13 -14.84 -27.16 41.73
CA THR A 13 -14.06 -26.20 40.94
C THR A 13 -14.88 -25.80 39.71
N ILE A 14 -15.14 -24.53 39.56
CA ILE A 14 -15.76 -23.97 38.36
C ILE A 14 -14.62 -23.43 37.46
N VAL A 15 -14.59 -23.88 36.22
CA VAL A 15 -13.61 -23.48 35.23
C VAL A 15 -14.34 -22.87 34.02
N ASP A 16 -13.74 -21.83 33.43
CA ASP A 16 -14.19 -21.29 32.19
C ASP A 16 -13.36 -21.87 31.05
N THR A 17 -14.02 -22.46 30.06
CA THR A 17 -13.41 -23.03 28.86
C THR A 17 -13.99 -22.40 27.59
N LYS A 18 -14.85 -21.38 27.76
CA LYS A 18 -15.47 -20.68 26.64
C LYS A 18 -14.52 -19.62 26.12
N LYS A 19 -14.31 -19.59 24.79
CA LYS A 19 -13.51 -18.58 24.14
C LYS A 19 -14.24 -17.23 24.09
N PRO A 20 -13.52 -16.10 24.19
CA PRO A 20 -14.12 -14.79 24.06
C PRO A 20 -14.71 -14.56 22.66
N GLY A 21 -15.79 -13.80 22.57
CA GLY A 21 -16.26 -13.21 21.33
C GLY A 21 -15.31 -12.09 20.91
N LEU A 22 -14.95 -12.04 19.62
CA LEU A 22 -14.04 -11.03 19.05
C LEU A 22 -14.69 -10.42 17.81
N SER A 23 -14.78 -9.09 17.78
CA SER A 23 -15.18 -8.28 16.63
C SER A 23 -14.00 -7.45 16.19
N ILE A 24 -13.60 -7.57 14.94
CA ILE A 24 -12.46 -6.87 14.36
C ILE A 24 -12.91 -5.81 13.36
N PRO A 25 -12.05 -4.81 13.04
CA PRO A 25 -12.28 -3.87 11.96
C PRO A 25 -12.42 -4.58 10.60
N GLN A 26 -13.08 -3.90 9.66
CA GLN A 26 -13.22 -4.42 8.29
C GLN A 26 -11.90 -4.32 7.54
N ASP A 27 -11.78 -5.13 6.47
CA ASP A 27 -10.69 -5.03 5.51
C ASP A 27 -10.64 -3.63 4.89
N GLN A 28 -9.43 -3.16 4.58
CA GLN A 28 -9.18 -1.82 4.05
C GLN A 28 -8.33 -1.90 2.79
N THR A 29 -8.59 -0.98 1.86
CA THR A 29 -7.70 -0.68 0.73
C THR A 29 -7.34 0.79 0.80
N VAL A 30 -6.05 1.10 0.78
CA VAL A 30 -5.51 2.45 0.88
C VAL A 30 -4.50 2.73 -0.23
N GLU A 31 -4.38 3.99 -0.62
CA GLU A 31 -3.39 4.43 -1.59
C GLU A 31 -2.00 4.47 -0.95
N ALA A 32 -0.98 4.09 -1.71
CA ALA A 32 0.41 4.14 -1.29
C ALA A 32 0.88 5.60 -1.09
N SER A 33 1.60 5.84 -0.01
CA SER A 33 2.17 7.17 0.26
C SER A 33 3.64 7.28 -0.11
N SER A 34 4.37 6.18 -0.13
CA SER A 34 5.78 6.11 -0.55
C SER A 34 6.21 4.68 -0.84
N LEU A 35 7.39 4.53 -1.47
CA LEU A 35 8.03 3.24 -1.72
C LEU A 35 8.39 2.49 -0.42
N GLU A 36 8.75 3.21 0.64
CA GLU A 36 9.08 2.60 1.94
C GLU A 36 7.85 2.00 2.64
N GLY A 37 6.64 2.39 2.21
CA GLY A 37 5.36 1.93 2.73
C GLY A 37 4.42 3.05 3.17
N THR A 38 3.30 2.66 3.76
CA THR A 38 2.18 3.54 4.09
C THR A 38 1.75 3.34 5.54
N LEU A 39 1.55 4.44 6.27
CA LEU A 39 0.92 4.41 7.59
C LEU A 39 -0.59 4.19 7.40
N VAL A 40 -1.13 3.19 8.10
CA VAL A 40 -2.57 2.87 8.02
C VAL A 40 -3.18 2.79 9.41
N GLU A 41 -4.28 3.50 9.62
CA GLU A 41 -5.09 3.38 10.83
C GLU A 41 -5.99 2.15 10.72
N ILE A 42 -5.57 1.04 11.31
CA ILE A 42 -6.25 -0.26 11.19
C ILE A 42 -7.55 -0.37 12.01
N GLY A 43 -7.85 0.64 12.84
CA GLY A 43 -9.01 0.65 13.74
C GLY A 43 -8.73 -0.07 15.06
N GLN A 44 -9.81 -0.43 15.78
CA GLN A 44 -9.73 -1.11 17.07
C GLN A 44 -10.67 -2.31 17.09
N ALA A 45 -10.20 -3.42 17.65
CA ALA A 45 -11.02 -4.60 17.89
C ALA A 45 -11.71 -4.52 19.25
N GLU A 46 -12.88 -5.14 19.36
CA GLU A 46 -13.64 -5.30 20.60
C GLU A 46 -13.80 -6.78 20.93
N ALA A 47 -13.71 -7.11 22.21
CA ALA A 47 -13.93 -8.47 22.66
C ALA A 47 -14.81 -8.49 23.92
N HIS A 48 -15.55 -9.58 24.12
CA HIS A 48 -16.38 -9.78 25.29
C HIS A 48 -16.37 -11.24 25.73
N ASP A 49 -16.36 -11.44 27.04
CA ASP A 49 -16.48 -12.72 27.67
C ASP A 49 -17.14 -12.57 29.06
N ILE A 50 -17.79 -13.63 29.56
CA ILE A 50 -18.50 -13.62 30.86
C ILE A 50 -17.54 -13.45 32.04
N THR A 51 -16.32 -13.94 31.90
CA THR A 51 -15.25 -13.85 32.93
C THR A 51 -14.35 -12.63 32.72
N GLY A 52 -14.60 -11.85 31.67
CA GLY A 52 -13.86 -10.65 31.28
C GLY A 52 -12.70 -10.94 30.35
N ILE A 53 -12.18 -9.87 29.74
CA ILE A 53 -11.08 -9.88 28.78
C ILE A 53 -9.79 -9.49 29.47
N SER A 54 -8.75 -10.31 29.30
CA SER A 54 -7.40 -10.05 29.79
C SER A 54 -6.60 -9.15 28.82
N SER A 55 -6.67 -9.43 27.51
CA SER A 55 -6.00 -8.62 26.51
C SER A 55 -6.62 -8.76 25.12
N ILE A 56 -6.43 -7.71 24.30
CA ILE A 56 -6.63 -7.72 22.86
C ILE A 56 -5.33 -7.21 22.25
N VAL A 57 -4.75 -7.97 21.33
CA VAL A 57 -3.48 -7.64 20.66
C VAL A 57 -3.59 -7.90 19.16
N HIS A 58 -2.70 -7.31 18.40
CA HIS A 58 -2.52 -7.55 16.95
C HIS A 58 -1.05 -7.60 16.58
N ASP A 59 -0.76 -8.14 15.41
CA ASP A 59 0.58 -8.24 14.83
C ASP A 59 0.82 -7.30 13.64
N ALA A 60 -0.03 -6.28 13.48
CA ALA A 60 0.12 -5.30 12.41
C ALA A 60 1.49 -4.62 12.45
N PRO A 61 2.14 -4.42 11.29
CA PRO A 61 3.36 -3.63 11.20
C PRO A 61 3.07 -2.14 11.43
N ASP A 62 4.09 -1.36 11.79
CA ASP A 62 3.98 0.09 11.91
C ASP A 62 3.79 0.76 10.54
N ILE A 63 4.36 0.18 9.49
CA ILE A 63 4.31 0.66 8.11
C ILE A 63 3.93 -0.53 7.21
N PHE A 64 2.92 -0.33 6.39
CA PHE A 64 2.39 -1.35 5.47
C PHE A 64 3.09 -1.25 4.11
N PRO A 65 3.68 -2.35 3.60
CA PRO A 65 4.23 -2.40 2.25
C PRO A 65 3.11 -2.38 1.20
N LEU A 66 3.47 -2.17 -0.07
CA LEU A 66 2.58 -2.45 -1.19
C LEU A 66 2.05 -3.90 -1.12
N ASP A 67 0.88 -4.11 -1.72
CA ASP A 67 0.12 -5.35 -1.68
C ASP A 67 -0.64 -5.60 -0.37
N SER A 68 -1.06 -6.84 -0.16
CA SER A 68 -1.94 -7.21 0.96
C SER A 68 -1.15 -7.71 2.16
N THR A 69 -1.44 -7.14 3.31
CA THR A 69 -0.95 -7.58 4.62
C THR A 69 -2.10 -8.16 5.43
N LEU A 70 -1.93 -9.38 5.91
CA LEU A 70 -2.88 -10.05 6.81
C LEU A 70 -2.51 -9.77 8.26
N ILE A 71 -3.44 -9.22 9.03
CA ILE A 71 -3.29 -8.89 10.45
C ILE A 71 -4.06 -9.90 11.28
N ALA A 72 -3.39 -10.53 12.24
CA ALA A 72 -4.03 -11.38 13.24
C ALA A 72 -4.40 -10.56 14.49
N TRP A 73 -5.69 -10.47 14.76
CA TRP A 73 -6.24 -9.93 15.99
C TRP A 73 -6.49 -11.07 16.97
N THR A 74 -5.99 -10.97 18.20
CA THR A 74 -6.11 -12.02 19.21
C THR A 74 -6.69 -11.46 20.49
N ALA A 75 -7.79 -12.04 20.95
CA ALA A 75 -8.40 -11.77 22.25
C ALA A 75 -8.12 -12.94 23.21
N ILE A 76 -7.77 -12.62 24.45
CA ILE A 76 -7.51 -13.56 25.54
C ILE A 76 -8.41 -13.17 26.71
N ASP A 77 -9.17 -14.12 27.24
CA ASP A 77 -9.98 -13.91 28.45
C ASP A 77 -9.16 -14.07 29.76
N ASN A 78 -9.79 -13.83 30.89
CA ASN A 78 -9.14 -13.94 32.20
C ASN A 78 -8.78 -15.39 32.62
N HIS A 79 -9.22 -16.40 31.86
CA HIS A 79 -8.92 -17.80 32.08
C HIS A 79 -7.97 -18.39 31.03
N GLY A 80 -7.49 -17.56 30.08
CA GLY A 80 -6.52 -17.94 29.06
C GLY A 80 -7.13 -18.61 27.84
N ASN A 81 -8.46 -18.55 27.63
CA ASN A 81 -9.04 -18.99 26.36
C ASN A 81 -8.82 -17.94 25.29
N ILE A 82 -8.55 -18.37 24.05
CA ILE A 82 -8.07 -17.52 22.96
C ILE A 82 -9.00 -17.59 21.76
N THR A 83 -9.29 -16.41 21.18
CA THR A 83 -9.92 -16.25 19.87
C THR A 83 -9.04 -15.40 18.98
N THR A 84 -8.85 -15.84 17.73
CA THR A 84 -8.11 -15.07 16.70
C THR A 84 -9.01 -14.85 15.50
N ALA A 85 -8.96 -13.65 14.92
CA ALA A 85 -9.62 -13.27 13.68
C ALA A 85 -8.63 -12.46 12.81
N TYR A 86 -8.90 -12.38 11.50
CA TYR A 86 -7.97 -11.80 10.55
C TYR A 86 -8.60 -10.62 9.80
N GLN A 87 -7.86 -9.53 9.69
CA GLN A 87 -8.15 -8.36 8.89
C GLN A 87 -7.12 -8.26 7.77
N THR A 88 -7.56 -7.91 6.55
CA THR A 88 -6.67 -7.63 5.43
C THR A 88 -6.56 -6.11 5.22
N VAL A 89 -5.33 -5.62 5.15
CA VAL A 89 -5.02 -4.27 4.68
C VAL A 89 -4.28 -4.39 3.36
N THR A 90 -4.83 -3.78 2.31
CA THR A 90 -4.23 -3.76 0.97
C THR A 90 -3.77 -2.34 0.65
N VAL A 91 -2.49 -2.17 0.37
CA VAL A 91 -1.90 -0.92 -0.11
C VAL A 91 -1.74 -1.02 -1.61
N VAL A 92 -2.37 -0.10 -2.34
CA VAL A 92 -2.32 -0.02 -3.81
C VAL A 92 -1.71 1.31 -4.23
N ASP A 93 -1.05 1.32 -5.37
CA ASP A 93 -0.65 2.56 -6.02
C ASP A 93 -1.41 2.67 -7.34
N THR A 94 -2.31 3.63 -7.39
CA THR A 94 -3.12 3.98 -8.57
C THR A 94 -2.80 5.40 -9.06
N THR A 95 -1.85 6.05 -8.40
CA THR A 95 -1.40 7.41 -8.75
C THR A 95 -0.52 7.34 -10.00
N THR A 96 -0.87 8.10 -11.01
CA THR A 96 -0.03 8.20 -12.21
C THR A 96 1.16 9.12 -11.98
N PRO A 97 2.34 8.84 -12.55
CA PRO A 97 3.51 9.69 -12.42
C PRO A 97 3.26 11.09 -12.98
N THR A 98 3.85 12.09 -12.38
CA THR A 98 3.89 13.44 -12.92
C THR A 98 4.95 13.53 -14.01
N ILE A 99 4.68 14.35 -15.04
CA ILE A 99 5.57 14.56 -16.18
C ILE A 99 5.63 16.05 -16.54
N ILE A 100 6.85 16.59 -16.63
CA ILE A 100 7.12 17.92 -17.15
C ILE A 100 7.99 17.74 -18.38
N SER A 101 7.39 17.88 -19.57
CA SER A 101 8.09 17.75 -20.85
C SER A 101 9.18 18.82 -21.01
N PRO A 102 10.27 18.51 -21.72
CA PRO A 102 11.24 19.52 -22.11
C PRO A 102 10.60 20.62 -22.96
N GLN A 103 11.25 21.79 -23.02
CA GLN A 103 10.81 22.91 -23.84
C GLN A 103 10.81 22.54 -25.34
N ASP A 104 9.87 23.10 -26.10
CA ASP A 104 9.87 22.99 -27.55
C ASP A 104 11.17 23.53 -28.15
N ILE A 105 11.59 22.94 -29.24
CA ILE A 105 12.85 23.26 -29.92
C ILE A 105 12.57 23.84 -31.33
N VAL A 106 13.22 24.94 -31.63
CA VAL A 106 13.31 25.45 -33.01
C VAL A 106 14.80 25.47 -33.41
N ALA A 107 15.14 24.79 -34.49
CA ALA A 107 16.51 24.68 -34.96
C ALA A 107 16.61 24.86 -36.50
N GLU A 108 17.75 25.40 -36.96
CA GLU A 108 18.05 25.50 -38.39
C GLU A 108 18.39 24.13 -38.98
N VAL A 109 17.95 23.87 -40.20
CA VAL A 109 18.35 22.68 -40.96
C VAL A 109 19.85 22.74 -41.29
N ILE A 110 20.60 21.76 -40.78
CA ILE A 110 22.07 21.66 -41.02
C ILE A 110 22.34 20.81 -42.24
N ASP A 111 21.54 19.76 -42.45
CA ASP A 111 21.69 18.84 -43.57
C ASP A 111 20.32 18.49 -44.16
N SER A 112 20.24 18.33 -45.47
CA SER A 112 18.98 17.99 -46.16
C SER A 112 18.48 16.56 -45.82
N THR A 113 19.31 15.72 -45.21
CA THR A 113 19.04 14.30 -44.97
C THR A 113 19.18 13.84 -43.52
N MET A 114 20.02 14.50 -42.71
CA MET A 114 20.37 14.02 -41.35
C MET A 114 20.44 15.17 -40.34
N ASN A 115 19.33 15.41 -39.63
CA ASN A 115 19.28 16.36 -38.53
C ASN A 115 19.12 15.61 -37.19
N TYR A 116 20.16 15.58 -36.37
CA TYR A 116 20.17 14.99 -35.05
C TYR A 116 19.90 16.07 -34.00
N ILE A 117 18.80 15.96 -33.30
CA ILE A 117 18.36 16.91 -32.27
C ILE A 117 18.38 16.25 -30.88
N GLY A 118 19.06 16.90 -29.93
CA GLY A 118 18.96 16.54 -28.51
C GLY A 118 17.69 17.14 -27.91
N LEU A 119 16.85 16.32 -27.28
CA LEU A 119 15.54 16.75 -26.81
C LEU A 119 15.54 17.51 -25.48
N GLY A 120 16.65 17.53 -24.75
CA GLY A 120 16.70 18.04 -23.38
C GLY A 120 16.29 16.97 -22.36
N GLU A 121 16.19 17.39 -21.10
CA GLU A 121 15.86 16.50 -19.98
C GLU A 121 14.39 16.64 -19.60
N LEU A 122 13.74 15.50 -19.38
CA LEU A 122 12.40 15.38 -18.83
C LEU A 122 12.49 15.39 -17.31
N SER A 123 11.55 16.05 -16.63
CA SER A 123 11.39 15.93 -15.18
C SER A 123 10.18 15.06 -14.84
N THR A 124 10.37 14.06 -13.99
CA THR A 124 9.31 13.15 -13.55
C THR A 124 9.38 12.96 -12.05
N SER A 125 8.23 12.69 -11.42
CA SER A 125 8.15 12.23 -10.03
C SER A 125 6.89 11.39 -9.81
N ASP A 126 6.99 10.49 -8.86
CA ASP A 126 5.90 9.63 -8.42
C ASP A 126 6.05 9.33 -6.93
N ASN A 127 4.95 8.95 -6.24
CA ASN A 127 4.93 8.65 -4.80
C ASN A 127 5.64 7.33 -4.48
N VAL A 128 5.59 6.33 -5.36
CA VAL A 128 6.22 5.03 -5.17
C VAL A 128 7.53 4.92 -5.96
N GLY A 129 7.55 5.39 -7.20
CA GLY A 129 8.77 5.46 -8.00
C GLY A 129 8.54 5.31 -9.50
N ILE A 130 9.54 5.71 -10.27
CA ILE A 130 9.52 5.62 -11.73
C ILE A 130 10.25 4.36 -12.17
N GLU A 131 9.58 3.53 -12.97
CA GLU A 131 10.16 2.34 -13.60
C GLU A 131 10.87 2.69 -14.92
N SER A 132 10.19 3.45 -15.78
CA SER A 132 10.73 3.76 -17.12
C SER A 132 10.29 5.12 -17.67
N VAL A 133 11.18 5.68 -18.50
CA VAL A 133 10.93 6.87 -19.31
C VAL A 133 11.33 6.56 -20.75
N THR A 134 10.39 6.72 -21.67
CA THR A 134 10.60 6.46 -23.10
C THR A 134 10.07 7.61 -23.95
N ASN A 135 10.47 7.67 -25.21
CA ASN A 135 9.89 8.58 -26.19
C ASN A 135 9.95 7.97 -27.61
N ASP A 136 9.13 8.53 -28.49
CA ASP A 136 8.96 8.10 -29.88
C ASP A 136 9.77 8.94 -30.89
N LYS A 137 10.83 9.63 -30.43
CA LYS A 137 11.62 10.48 -31.32
C LYS A 137 12.17 9.70 -32.52
N PRO A 138 12.14 10.29 -33.74
CA PRO A 138 12.78 9.68 -34.88
C PRO A 138 14.32 9.74 -34.77
N ILE A 139 15.02 8.89 -35.51
CA ILE A 139 16.50 8.94 -35.59
C ILE A 139 16.97 10.28 -36.15
N THR A 140 16.28 10.80 -37.16
CA THR A 140 16.54 12.11 -37.78
C THR A 140 15.23 12.87 -37.93
N PHE A 141 15.28 14.18 -37.78
CA PHE A 141 14.12 15.07 -37.89
C PHE A 141 13.94 15.60 -39.31
N PRO A 142 12.74 15.53 -39.92
CA PRO A 142 12.43 16.17 -41.18
C PRO A 142 12.27 17.69 -41.02
N PHE A 143 12.35 18.41 -42.13
CA PHE A 143 11.99 19.83 -42.21
C PHE A 143 10.50 20.01 -41.75
N GLY A 144 10.25 21.08 -40.99
CA GLY A 144 8.97 21.36 -40.39
C GLY A 144 8.86 20.85 -38.95
N SER A 145 7.64 20.67 -38.45
CA SER A 145 7.39 20.32 -37.04
C SER A 145 7.17 18.83 -36.86
N THR A 146 7.84 18.26 -35.83
CA THR A 146 7.67 16.89 -35.38
C THR A 146 7.26 16.93 -33.93
N THR A 147 6.16 16.28 -33.59
CA THR A 147 5.72 16.10 -32.17
C THR A 147 6.32 14.82 -31.65
N ILE A 148 6.94 14.90 -30.47
CA ILE A 148 7.52 13.80 -29.74
C ILE A 148 6.60 13.50 -28.55
N THR A 149 6.22 12.26 -28.38
CA THR A 149 5.47 11.77 -27.21
C THR A 149 6.43 11.13 -26.20
N TRP A 150 6.46 11.68 -25.02
CA TRP A 150 7.14 11.11 -23.87
C TRP A 150 6.17 10.23 -23.10
N THR A 151 6.61 9.05 -22.71
CA THR A 151 5.80 8.12 -21.89
C THR A 151 6.61 7.78 -20.64
N VAL A 152 5.98 7.96 -19.49
CA VAL A 152 6.52 7.63 -18.17
C VAL A 152 5.66 6.54 -17.57
N THR A 153 6.28 5.47 -17.10
CA THR A 153 5.63 4.38 -16.38
C THR A 153 6.23 4.31 -14.99
N ASP A 154 5.40 4.21 -13.95
CA ASP A 154 5.84 3.99 -12.58
C ASP A 154 6.06 2.49 -12.29
N THR A 155 6.50 2.18 -11.07
CA THR A 155 6.77 0.80 -10.63
C THR A 155 5.51 -0.04 -10.44
N SER A 156 4.34 0.59 -10.38
CA SER A 156 3.02 -0.04 -10.25
C SER A 156 2.31 -0.24 -11.59
N GLY A 157 2.91 0.28 -12.69
CA GLY A 157 2.38 0.17 -14.04
C GLY A 157 1.44 1.30 -14.45
N ASN A 158 1.28 2.37 -13.65
CA ASN A 158 0.51 3.54 -14.07
C ASN A 158 1.32 4.37 -15.06
N ILE A 159 0.64 5.02 -16.01
CA ILE A 159 1.27 5.67 -17.16
C ILE A 159 0.83 7.12 -17.26
N SER A 160 1.79 7.99 -17.53
CA SER A 160 1.57 9.38 -17.96
C SER A 160 2.28 9.69 -19.26
N GLN A 161 1.73 10.61 -20.04
CA GLN A 161 2.31 11.08 -21.29
C GLN A 161 2.39 12.60 -21.34
N GLY A 162 3.44 13.08 -21.99
CA GLY A 162 3.64 14.49 -22.30
C GLY A 162 4.19 14.66 -23.69
N THR A 163 4.08 15.85 -24.26
CA THR A 163 4.56 16.12 -25.63
C THR A 163 5.60 17.22 -25.66
N GLN A 164 6.47 17.16 -26.66
CA GLN A 164 7.44 18.19 -27.03
C GLN A 164 7.42 18.37 -28.56
N VAL A 165 7.50 19.59 -29.05
CA VAL A 165 7.55 19.87 -30.47
C VAL A 165 8.96 20.27 -30.86
N VAL A 166 9.50 19.63 -31.92
CA VAL A 166 10.75 20.00 -32.57
C VAL A 166 10.43 20.56 -33.95
N THR A 167 10.81 21.79 -34.20
CA THR A 167 10.60 22.48 -35.49
C THR A 167 11.92 22.78 -36.14
N LEU A 168 12.13 22.27 -37.36
CA LEU A 168 13.26 22.61 -38.23
C LEU A 168 12.84 23.64 -39.25
N VAL A 169 13.61 24.75 -39.32
CA VAL A 169 13.38 25.92 -40.18
C VAL A 169 14.55 26.13 -41.15
#